data_9ce012056ff89cadc0394ce54d35a0c8
#
_entry.id   9ce012056ff89cadc0394ce54d35a0c8
#
_cell.length_a   1.000
_cell.length_b   1.000
_cell.length_c   1.000
_cell.angle_alpha   90.00
_cell.angle_beta   90.00
_cell.angle_gamma   90.00
#
_symmetry.space_group_name_H-M   'P 1'
#
loop_
_entity.id
_entity.type
_entity.pdbx_description
1 polymer ?
#
loop_
_entity_poly.entity_id
_entity_poly.type
_entity_poly.pdbx_seq_one_letter_code
_entity_poly.pdbx_strand_id
1 'polypeptide(L)'
;MKNIVTKSFLIMLMVLFVGVGLYAQGQQVQPQAAPVVEQPLPALKVLSFYANFDPNKNPQKSIIEEVTGYQVEYFMLPQDTEKADEKLNITIASGSDYDILKLRPYQYYRLVKQGALQELDTVLAKSGPTLKSVIKPLSWEVAKYKGKTYAVPLSNERPNIANSIAIRKDLLDKAGLQVPKTLDEFTTVLRALKKFYPNLIPMTGPGRIDQQMYLNSFVPVIGGAFGIYNEWTDVDGELVHYVNMPGFKEYLAYMTGLYKEGLVDVDWPVNTLASCNEKFVSGKAVMDPYHYNDATANLTALKGNFPEVELVYINSLQGPRGAGVRIERKINYFICVPKSSPNAEHAIKFMDKMLEYENFEFLTLGQEGVHFTKQGTDFEPIMPIFNQERFWSYWYLMGIDEYKYPDMWLARIKKDAYQYANFKDINGNIAKEGHLDVTGFAPTVEAVANNQQSLRKQVDDFCIRVLVGTESIASYEAMAANWKKNGGDAMTTEMNAWYKEFVKTNGKITL
;
A
#
# COMPACT_ATOMS: atom_id res chain seq x y z
N MET A 1 -17.21 -58.90 43.48
CA MET A 1 -17.01 -60.33 43.09
C MET A 1 -16.03 -60.40 41.97
N LYS A 2 -14.93 -61.13 42.25
CA LYS A 2 -13.97 -61.82 41.38
C LYS A 2 -13.31 -61.00 40.26
N ASN A 3 -12.04 -60.53 40.41
CA ASN A 3 -10.75 -61.28 40.36
C ASN A 3 -10.57 -62.16 39.14
N ILE A 4 -9.46 -61.88 38.36
CA ILE A 4 -8.40 -62.81 37.90
C ILE A 4 -7.58 -61.99 36.90
N VAL A 5 -6.41 -61.51 37.14
CA VAL A 5 -5.02 -61.97 37.33
C VAL A 5 -4.49 -62.98 36.25
N THR A 6 -3.34 -62.66 35.75
CA THR A 6 -2.22 -63.48 35.20
C THR A 6 -2.02 -63.44 33.71
N LYS A 7 -0.86 -63.45 33.16
CA LYS A 7 0.58 -63.57 33.53
C LYS A 7 1.43 -63.33 32.24
N SER A 8 2.61 -62.86 32.45
CA SER A 8 3.76 -62.77 31.52
C SER A 8 4.11 -64.10 30.82
N PHE A 9 4.60 -64.03 29.58
CA PHE A 9 5.51 -65.05 29.05
C PHE A 9 6.65 -64.40 28.24
N LEU A 10 7.83 -64.50 28.81
CA LEU A 10 9.13 -64.23 28.22
C LEU A 10 9.56 -65.47 27.49
N ILE A 11 9.82 -65.46 26.20
CA ILE A 11 10.50 -66.57 25.50
C ILE A 11 11.81 -66.04 24.95
N MET A 12 12.87 -66.46 25.59
CA MET A 12 14.26 -66.34 25.18
C MET A 12 14.59 -67.56 24.26
N LEU A 13 14.94 -67.31 22.99
CA LEU A 13 15.41 -68.32 22.10
C LEU A 13 16.90 -68.09 21.82
N MET A 14 17.72 -68.95 22.42
CA MET A 14 19.16 -69.15 22.14
C MET A 14 19.28 -70.05 20.92
N VAL A 15 19.93 -69.67 19.85
CA VAL A 15 20.30 -70.55 18.74
C VAL A 15 21.80 -70.51 18.57
N LEU A 16 22.38 -71.76 18.66
CA LEU A 16 23.79 -72.08 18.53
C LEU A 16 24.36 -71.77 17.14
N PHE A 17 25.59 -71.28 17.15
CA PHE A 17 26.47 -71.21 15.99
C PHE A 17 26.97 -72.60 15.61
N VAL A 18 26.79 -72.96 14.33
CA VAL A 18 27.65 -73.95 13.66
C VAL A 18 28.23 -73.27 12.43
N GLY A 19 29.55 -73.15 12.42
CA GLY A 19 30.29 -72.54 11.31
C GLY A 19 30.49 -73.56 10.17
N VAL A 20 30.26 -73.05 8.97
CA VAL A 20 30.85 -73.58 7.74
C VAL A 20 31.38 -72.42 6.92
N GLY A 21 32.67 -72.33 6.78
CA GLY A 21 33.34 -71.38 5.94
C GLY A 21 33.20 -71.74 4.47
N LEU A 22 32.79 -70.82 3.66
CA LEU A 22 32.99 -70.78 2.21
C LEU A 22 33.34 -69.39 1.78
N TYR A 23 34.49 -69.25 1.16
CA TYR A 23 34.99 -68.02 0.52
C TYR A 23 34.04 -67.60 -0.60
N ALA A 24 33.52 -66.32 -0.55
CA ALA A 24 32.97 -65.67 -1.69
C ALA A 24 33.33 -64.18 -1.63
N GLN A 25 33.78 -63.68 -2.77
CA GLN A 25 34.30 -62.35 -3.04
C GLN A 25 33.38 -61.19 -2.54
N GLY A 26 34.01 -60.18 -1.99
CA GLY A 26 33.35 -58.98 -1.47
C GLY A 26 32.66 -58.18 -2.55
N GLN A 27 31.35 -58.02 -2.43
CA GLN A 27 30.63 -56.85 -2.86
C GLN A 27 30.38 -56.02 -1.61
N GLN A 28 30.96 -54.82 -1.59
CA GLN A 28 30.60 -53.78 -0.60
C GLN A 28 29.13 -53.43 -0.80
N VAL A 29 28.27 -53.91 0.06
CA VAL A 29 26.91 -53.36 0.20
C VAL A 29 27.04 -51.98 0.83
N GLN A 30 26.87 -50.93 0.02
CA GLN A 30 26.70 -49.57 0.55
C GLN A 30 25.51 -49.57 1.52
N PRO A 31 25.63 -48.94 2.68
CA PRO A 31 24.49 -48.75 3.56
C PRO A 31 23.41 -47.98 2.81
N GLN A 32 22.28 -48.61 2.58
CA GLN A 32 21.09 -47.92 2.07
C GLN A 32 20.72 -46.86 3.08
N ALA A 33 20.80 -45.59 2.67
CA ALA A 33 20.38 -44.44 3.52
C ALA A 33 18.97 -44.72 4.01
N ALA A 34 18.76 -44.65 5.32
CA ALA A 34 17.43 -44.75 5.90
C ALA A 34 16.52 -43.75 5.22
N PRO A 35 15.24 -44.09 4.93
CA PRO A 35 14.30 -43.12 4.35
C PRO A 35 14.27 -41.90 5.25
N VAL A 36 14.57 -40.75 4.67
CA VAL A 36 14.42 -39.45 5.32
C VAL A 36 12.92 -39.32 5.59
N VAL A 37 12.50 -39.49 6.83
CA VAL A 37 11.13 -39.16 7.25
C VAL A 37 11.04 -37.65 7.17
N GLU A 38 10.47 -37.14 6.10
CA GLU A 38 10.14 -35.73 5.99
C GLU A 38 9.26 -35.35 7.18
N GLN A 39 9.77 -34.49 8.04
CA GLN A 39 8.97 -33.96 9.13
C GLN A 39 7.81 -33.14 8.51
N PRO A 40 6.58 -33.25 9.05
CA PRO A 40 5.47 -32.47 8.55
C PRO A 40 5.79 -30.96 8.63
N LEU A 41 5.43 -30.21 7.58
CA LEU A 41 5.63 -28.77 7.55
C LEU A 41 4.87 -28.12 8.72
N PRO A 42 5.44 -27.11 9.39
CA PRO A 42 4.74 -26.40 10.45
C PRO A 42 3.54 -25.63 9.88
N ALA A 43 2.47 -25.51 10.65
CA ALA A 43 1.40 -24.55 10.36
C ALA A 43 1.93 -23.13 10.61
N LEU A 44 1.69 -22.22 9.68
CA LEU A 44 2.14 -20.83 9.76
C LEU A 44 1.00 -19.90 10.19
N LYS A 45 1.31 -18.95 11.07
CA LYS A 45 0.39 -17.91 11.52
C LYS A 45 0.76 -16.57 10.91
N VAL A 46 -0.19 -15.95 10.20
CA VAL A 46 0.00 -14.69 9.48
C VAL A 46 -0.86 -13.60 10.08
N LEU A 47 -0.26 -12.48 10.52
CA LEU A 47 -0.97 -11.28 10.93
C LEU A 47 -0.91 -10.24 9.81
N SER A 48 -2.07 -9.80 9.31
CA SER A 48 -2.21 -8.85 8.22
C SER A 48 -3.12 -7.68 8.59
N PHE A 49 -3.25 -6.72 7.68
CA PHE A 49 -4.17 -5.59 7.84
C PHE A 49 -5.64 -6.01 7.74
N TYR A 50 -6.52 -5.15 8.26
CA TYR A 50 -7.97 -5.37 8.22
C TYR A 50 -8.50 -5.46 6.77
N ALA A 51 -9.45 -6.37 6.58
CA ALA A 51 -10.30 -6.43 5.40
C ALA A 51 -11.71 -6.92 5.81
N ASN A 52 -12.73 -6.52 5.06
CA ASN A 52 -14.12 -6.84 5.41
C ASN A 52 -14.54 -8.24 4.90
N PHE A 53 -13.80 -9.27 5.32
CA PHE A 53 -14.12 -10.68 5.07
C PHE A 53 -13.40 -11.58 6.09
N ASP A 54 -13.81 -12.85 6.21
CA ASP A 54 -13.11 -13.84 7.04
C ASP A 54 -12.03 -14.55 6.18
N PRO A 55 -10.74 -14.29 6.39
CA PRO A 55 -9.69 -14.85 5.56
C PRO A 55 -9.52 -16.38 5.73
N ASN A 56 -9.98 -16.95 6.83
CA ASN A 56 -9.87 -18.38 7.07
C ASN A 56 -11.03 -19.18 6.44
N LYS A 57 -12.10 -18.50 6.03
CA LYS A 57 -13.24 -19.11 5.31
C LYS A 57 -13.23 -18.83 3.80
N ASN A 58 -12.36 -17.94 3.34
CA ASN A 58 -12.28 -17.61 1.93
C ASN A 58 -11.62 -18.77 1.13
N PRO A 59 -12.16 -19.15 -0.02
CA PRO A 59 -11.61 -20.24 -0.86
C PRO A 59 -10.15 -20.06 -1.22
N GLN A 60 -9.66 -18.82 -1.30
CA GLN A 60 -8.26 -18.51 -1.62
C GLN A 60 -7.28 -19.16 -0.63
N LYS A 61 -7.67 -19.31 0.65
CA LYS A 61 -6.83 -19.98 1.66
C LYS A 61 -6.50 -21.41 1.27
N SER A 62 -7.51 -22.22 0.92
CA SER A 62 -7.31 -23.61 0.52
C SER A 62 -6.42 -23.75 -0.70
N ILE A 63 -6.55 -22.83 -1.66
CA ILE A 63 -5.71 -22.77 -2.86
C ILE A 63 -4.25 -22.48 -2.48
N ILE A 64 -4.01 -21.56 -1.55
CA ILE A 64 -2.67 -21.22 -1.08
C ILE A 64 -2.04 -22.44 -0.36
N GLU A 65 -2.81 -23.12 0.48
CA GLU A 65 -2.35 -24.32 1.19
C GLU A 65 -2.00 -25.45 0.22
N GLU A 66 -2.81 -25.66 -0.82
CA GLU A 66 -2.54 -26.64 -1.88
C GLU A 66 -1.26 -26.29 -2.66
N VAL A 67 -1.14 -25.05 -3.14
CA VAL A 67 -0.01 -24.59 -3.95
C VAL A 67 1.29 -24.57 -3.17
N THR A 68 1.27 -24.17 -1.91
CA THR A 68 2.48 -24.02 -1.10
C THR A 68 2.83 -25.27 -0.28
N GLY A 69 1.85 -26.11 0.01
CA GLY A 69 1.97 -27.27 0.91
C GLY A 69 1.95 -26.91 2.40
N TYR A 70 1.80 -25.61 2.76
CA TYR A 70 1.75 -25.17 4.14
C TYR A 70 0.32 -24.98 4.60
N GLN A 71 -0.01 -25.42 5.81
CA GLN A 71 -1.21 -24.98 6.51
C GLN A 71 -1.01 -23.57 7.03
N VAL A 72 -2.00 -22.68 6.85
CA VAL A 72 -1.86 -21.25 7.21
C VAL A 72 -3.09 -20.79 7.97
N GLU A 73 -2.88 -20.09 9.08
CA GLU A 73 -3.93 -19.41 9.83
C GLU A 73 -3.72 -17.89 9.73
N TYR A 74 -4.77 -17.18 9.30
CA TYR A 74 -4.73 -15.74 9.08
C TYR A 74 -5.41 -14.99 10.21
N PHE A 75 -4.77 -13.91 10.65
CA PHE A 75 -5.27 -12.97 11.65
C PHE A 75 -5.24 -11.56 11.09
N MET A 76 -6.14 -10.71 11.57
CA MET A 76 -6.21 -9.32 11.13
C MET A 76 -5.99 -8.34 12.28
N LEU A 77 -5.30 -7.24 11.97
CA LEU A 77 -5.27 -6.04 12.78
C LEU A 77 -6.65 -5.38 12.77
N PRO A 78 -7.03 -4.59 13.79
CA PRO A 78 -8.22 -3.75 13.76
C PRO A 78 -8.26 -2.79 12.55
N GLN A 79 -9.46 -2.39 12.14
CA GLN A 79 -9.65 -1.40 11.07
C GLN A 79 -9.11 -0.03 11.47
N ASP A 80 -9.37 0.38 12.69
CA ASP A 80 -8.88 1.63 13.27
C ASP A 80 -7.35 1.58 13.43
N THR A 81 -6.67 2.61 12.93
CA THR A 81 -5.20 2.63 12.85
C THR A 81 -4.55 2.68 14.23
N GLU A 82 -5.11 3.43 15.19
CA GLU A 82 -4.54 3.53 16.54
C GLU A 82 -4.69 2.20 17.28
N LYS A 83 -5.85 1.57 17.19
CA LYS A 83 -6.10 0.23 17.76
C LYS A 83 -5.27 -0.86 17.09
N ALA A 84 -5.02 -0.73 15.79
CA ALA A 84 -4.14 -1.64 15.05
C ALA A 84 -2.70 -1.55 15.57
N ASP A 85 -2.20 -0.34 15.80
CA ASP A 85 -0.86 -0.12 16.33
C ASP A 85 -0.75 -0.55 17.80
N GLU A 86 -1.78 -0.31 18.62
CA GLU A 86 -1.85 -0.81 19.98
C GLU A 86 -1.80 -2.34 20.03
N LYS A 87 -2.66 -3.02 19.26
CA LYS A 87 -2.65 -4.47 19.13
C LYS A 87 -1.29 -5.01 18.69
N LEU A 88 -0.69 -4.40 17.68
CA LEU A 88 0.62 -4.81 17.19
C LEU A 88 1.71 -4.66 18.26
N ASN A 89 1.71 -3.55 19.01
CA ASN A 89 2.66 -3.31 20.09
C ASN A 89 2.51 -4.34 21.22
N ILE A 90 1.28 -4.64 21.65
CA ILE A 90 1.00 -5.66 22.66
C ILE A 90 1.46 -7.03 22.16
N THR A 91 1.15 -7.38 20.92
CA THR A 91 1.56 -8.64 20.29
C THR A 91 3.07 -8.82 20.33
N ILE A 92 3.84 -7.80 19.93
CA ILE A 92 5.31 -7.86 19.92
C ILE A 92 5.86 -7.93 21.35
N ALA A 93 5.33 -7.13 22.28
CA ALA A 93 5.81 -7.09 23.66
C ALA A 93 5.55 -8.41 24.43
N SER A 94 4.47 -9.12 24.07
CA SER A 94 4.13 -10.43 24.67
C SER A 94 4.91 -11.61 24.07
N GLY A 95 5.81 -11.37 23.12
CA GLY A 95 6.54 -12.43 22.42
C GLY A 95 5.68 -13.11 21.37
N SER A 96 5.25 -12.35 20.37
CA SER A 96 4.40 -12.77 19.24
C SER A 96 4.46 -14.28 18.90
N ASP A 97 3.32 -14.91 18.77
CA ASP A 97 3.18 -16.28 18.27
C ASP A 97 2.87 -16.36 16.77
N TYR A 98 3.00 -15.23 16.06
CA TYR A 98 2.90 -15.17 14.60
C TYR A 98 4.24 -15.48 13.95
N ASP A 99 4.17 -16.06 12.73
CA ASP A 99 5.34 -16.36 11.92
C ASP A 99 5.59 -15.29 10.85
N ILE A 100 4.53 -14.67 10.36
CA ILE A 100 4.59 -13.67 9.31
C ILE A 100 3.75 -12.45 9.73
N LEU A 101 4.34 -11.27 9.57
CA LEU A 101 3.67 -9.98 9.77
C LEU A 101 3.64 -9.20 8.45
N LYS A 102 2.46 -8.82 7.97
CA LYS A 102 2.31 -7.91 6.82
C LYS A 102 2.09 -6.49 7.33
N LEU A 103 3.14 -5.69 7.29
CA LEU A 103 3.25 -4.40 7.96
C LEU A 103 3.21 -3.24 6.97
N ARG A 104 2.59 -2.13 7.37
CA ARG A 104 2.75 -0.84 6.67
C ARG A 104 4.17 -0.29 6.88
N PRO A 105 4.70 0.59 6.00
CA PRO A 105 6.06 1.11 6.11
C PRO A 105 6.41 1.66 7.50
N TYR A 106 5.57 2.51 8.08
CA TYR A 106 5.84 3.11 9.40
C TYR A 106 5.86 2.06 10.54
N GLN A 107 5.06 0.99 10.46
CA GLN A 107 5.08 -0.12 11.42
C GLN A 107 6.37 -0.92 11.30
N TYR A 108 6.77 -1.24 10.07
CA TYR A 108 8.06 -1.89 9.79
C TYR A 108 9.23 -1.09 10.37
N TYR A 109 9.29 0.21 10.08
CA TYR A 109 10.37 1.08 10.53
C TYR A 109 10.47 1.14 12.05
N ARG A 110 9.34 1.21 12.74
CA ARG A 110 9.29 1.15 14.20
C ARG A 110 9.82 -0.17 14.73
N LEU A 111 9.33 -1.30 14.23
CA LEU A 111 9.67 -2.63 14.74
C LEU A 111 11.11 -3.05 14.43
N VAL A 112 11.64 -2.71 13.26
CA VAL A 112 13.03 -3.00 12.94
C VAL A 112 13.99 -2.22 13.84
N LYS A 113 13.69 -0.96 14.16
CA LYS A 113 14.46 -0.14 15.10
C LYS A 113 14.43 -0.70 16.52
N GLN A 114 13.31 -1.27 16.94
CA GLN A 114 13.14 -1.95 18.25
C GLN A 114 13.84 -3.31 18.31
N GLY A 115 14.38 -3.82 17.18
CA GLY A 115 15.00 -5.15 17.11
C GLY A 115 13.98 -6.30 17.26
N ALA A 116 12.73 -6.03 16.93
CA ALA A 116 11.62 -6.98 17.04
C ALA A 116 11.46 -7.93 15.84
N LEU A 117 12.25 -7.73 14.78
CA LEU A 117 12.21 -8.51 13.54
C LEU A 117 13.49 -9.33 13.36
N GLN A 118 13.40 -10.43 12.61
CA GLN A 118 14.56 -11.24 12.25
C GLN A 118 15.31 -10.67 11.06
N GLU A 119 16.64 -10.78 11.07
CA GLU A 119 17.49 -10.60 9.90
C GLU A 119 17.25 -11.77 8.93
N LEU A 120 17.02 -11.47 7.65
CA LEU A 120 16.61 -12.47 6.66
C LEU A 120 17.68 -12.81 5.62
N ASP A 121 18.83 -12.15 5.59
CA ASP A 121 19.84 -12.32 4.53
C ASP A 121 20.24 -13.79 4.33
N THR A 122 20.58 -14.50 5.42
CA THR A 122 20.98 -15.90 5.38
C THR A 122 19.85 -16.82 4.92
N VAL A 123 18.64 -16.58 5.44
CA VAL A 123 17.46 -17.42 5.11
C VAL A 123 17.01 -17.18 3.67
N LEU A 124 17.02 -15.92 3.21
CA LEU A 124 16.73 -15.57 1.82
C LEU A 124 17.74 -16.16 0.83
N ALA A 125 19.02 -16.18 1.18
CA ALA A 125 20.05 -16.80 0.35
C ALA A 125 19.84 -18.31 0.19
N LYS A 126 19.36 -18.98 1.26
CA LYS A 126 19.14 -20.44 1.29
C LYS A 126 17.80 -20.84 0.68
N SER A 127 16.73 -20.09 0.95
CA SER A 127 15.35 -20.56 0.80
C SER A 127 14.43 -19.59 0.01
N GLY A 128 14.97 -18.50 -0.55
CA GLY A 128 14.22 -17.49 -1.29
C GLY A 128 14.77 -17.18 -2.68
N PRO A 129 15.14 -18.17 -3.52
CA PRO A 129 15.70 -17.89 -4.84
C PRO A 129 14.72 -17.19 -5.78
N THR A 130 13.43 -17.56 -5.74
CA THR A 130 12.38 -16.93 -6.55
C THR A 130 12.16 -15.49 -6.10
N LEU A 131 11.98 -15.25 -4.79
CA LEU A 131 11.87 -13.91 -4.21
C LEU A 131 13.00 -13.00 -4.69
N LYS A 132 14.24 -13.50 -4.66
CA LYS A 132 15.43 -12.75 -5.09
C LYS A 132 15.44 -12.43 -6.59
N SER A 133 14.86 -13.29 -7.43
CA SER A 133 14.85 -13.12 -8.88
C SER A 133 13.73 -12.22 -9.38
N VAL A 134 12.55 -12.20 -8.72
CA VAL A 134 11.35 -11.51 -9.21
C VAL A 134 11.10 -10.15 -8.54
N ILE A 135 11.71 -9.91 -7.38
CA ILE A 135 11.66 -8.60 -6.71
C ILE A 135 12.88 -7.78 -7.11
N LYS A 136 12.66 -6.55 -7.58
CA LYS A 136 13.72 -5.68 -8.11
C LYS A 136 14.73 -5.28 -7.02
N PRO A 137 16.01 -5.11 -7.38
CA PRO A 137 17.05 -4.69 -6.44
C PRO A 137 16.68 -3.44 -5.64
N LEU A 138 16.07 -2.45 -6.30
CA LEU A 138 15.63 -1.20 -5.67
C LEU A 138 14.64 -1.45 -4.51
N SER A 139 13.70 -2.38 -4.67
CA SER A 139 12.73 -2.72 -3.62
C SER A 139 13.41 -3.37 -2.41
N TRP A 140 14.44 -4.20 -2.65
CA TRP A 140 15.23 -4.79 -1.56
C TRP A 140 16.01 -3.76 -0.74
N GLU A 141 16.50 -2.66 -1.38
CA GLU A 141 17.23 -1.62 -0.64
C GLU A 141 16.36 -0.98 0.45
N VAL A 142 15.06 -0.79 0.20
CA VAL A 142 14.11 -0.21 1.18
C VAL A 142 13.83 -1.17 2.35
N ALA A 143 13.98 -2.47 2.13
CA ALA A 143 13.79 -3.48 3.17
C ALA A 143 15.01 -3.67 4.09
N LYS A 144 16.05 -2.86 3.90
CA LYS A 144 17.27 -2.90 4.72
C LYS A 144 17.21 -1.93 5.89
N TYR A 145 17.79 -2.35 6.98
CA TYR A 145 18.11 -1.50 8.12
C TYR A 145 19.53 -1.75 8.55
N LYS A 146 20.38 -0.69 8.60
CA LYS A 146 21.81 -0.79 8.88
C LYS A 146 22.53 -1.84 8.01
N GLY A 147 22.19 -1.88 6.72
CA GLY A 147 22.78 -2.77 5.73
C GLY A 147 22.31 -4.23 5.75
N LYS A 148 21.34 -4.60 6.60
CA LYS A 148 20.76 -5.94 6.73
C LYS A 148 19.31 -5.95 6.31
N THR A 149 18.86 -7.02 5.65
CA THR A 149 17.47 -7.21 5.20
C THR A 149 16.59 -7.76 6.31
N TYR A 150 15.44 -7.13 6.56
CA TYR A 150 14.50 -7.53 7.62
C TYR A 150 13.08 -7.81 7.11
N ALA A 151 12.86 -7.68 5.82
CA ALA A 151 11.54 -7.92 5.22
C ALA A 151 11.66 -8.38 3.77
N VAL A 152 10.60 -9.03 3.28
CA VAL A 152 10.30 -9.12 1.84
C VAL A 152 9.46 -7.90 1.49
N PRO A 153 9.93 -7.02 0.58
CA PRO A 153 9.18 -5.83 0.19
C PRO A 153 8.03 -6.20 -0.76
N LEU A 154 6.89 -5.57 -0.57
CA LEU A 154 5.75 -5.64 -1.48
C LEU A 154 5.48 -4.25 -2.01
N SER A 155 5.92 -3.99 -3.24
CA SER A 155 5.74 -2.70 -3.91
C SER A 155 4.31 -2.54 -4.43
N ASN A 156 3.95 -1.31 -4.83
CA ASN A 156 2.75 -1.12 -5.61
C ASN A 156 2.92 -1.71 -7.03
N GLU A 157 1.81 -2.04 -7.63
CA GLU A 157 1.72 -2.83 -8.86
C GLU A 157 2.41 -2.15 -10.04
N ARG A 158 2.18 -0.84 -10.17
CA ARG A 158 2.77 0.01 -11.22
C ARG A 158 2.71 1.47 -10.83
N PRO A 159 3.57 2.32 -11.38
CA PRO A 159 3.42 3.76 -11.26
C PRO A 159 2.07 4.21 -11.81
N ASN A 160 1.32 4.97 -11.04
CA ASN A 160 0.02 5.49 -11.47
C ASN A 160 -0.34 6.81 -10.79
N ILE A 161 -1.25 7.55 -11.41
CA ILE A 161 -1.96 8.67 -10.78
C ILE A 161 -3.18 8.06 -10.10
N ALA A 162 -3.24 8.18 -8.77
CA ALA A 162 -4.31 7.57 -7.99
C ALA A 162 -5.51 8.49 -7.81
N ASN A 163 -5.28 9.79 -7.71
CA ASN A 163 -6.27 10.78 -7.30
C ASN A 163 -6.57 11.81 -8.38
N SER A 164 -7.81 12.26 -8.39
CA SER A 164 -8.35 13.35 -9.21
C SER A 164 -9.39 14.11 -8.40
N ILE A 165 -10.06 15.09 -9.00
CA ILE A 165 -11.29 15.69 -8.49
C ILE A 165 -12.42 15.24 -9.41
N ALA A 166 -13.40 14.53 -8.88
CA ALA A 166 -14.63 14.18 -9.60
C ALA A 166 -15.61 15.35 -9.58
N ILE A 167 -16.27 15.59 -10.70
CA ILE A 167 -17.28 16.62 -10.86
C ILE A 167 -18.57 15.98 -11.39
N ARG A 168 -19.71 16.41 -10.87
CA ARG A 168 -21.04 16.19 -11.42
C ARG A 168 -21.17 16.91 -12.77
N LYS A 169 -20.83 16.22 -13.88
CA LYS A 169 -20.90 16.77 -15.24
C LYS A 169 -22.32 17.22 -15.60
N ASP A 170 -23.32 16.44 -15.18
CA ASP A 170 -24.72 16.77 -15.36
C ASP A 170 -25.12 18.13 -14.75
N LEU A 171 -24.47 18.52 -13.65
CA LEU A 171 -24.68 19.83 -13.03
C LEU A 171 -23.87 20.94 -13.73
N LEU A 172 -22.66 20.66 -14.23
CA LEU A 172 -21.90 21.60 -15.04
C LEU A 172 -22.69 21.96 -16.32
N ASP A 173 -23.15 20.96 -17.04
CA ASP A 173 -23.88 21.12 -18.31
C ASP A 173 -25.16 21.95 -18.13
N LYS A 174 -25.94 21.67 -17.08
CA LYS A 174 -27.14 22.46 -16.73
C LYS A 174 -26.83 23.92 -16.40
N ALA A 175 -25.64 24.16 -15.85
CA ALA A 175 -25.19 25.53 -15.55
C ALA A 175 -24.46 26.20 -16.73
N GLY A 176 -24.30 25.52 -17.87
CA GLY A 176 -23.58 26.02 -19.05
C GLY A 176 -22.08 26.18 -18.84
N LEU A 177 -21.49 25.40 -17.92
CA LEU A 177 -20.08 25.49 -17.54
C LEU A 177 -19.26 24.40 -18.23
N GLN A 178 -17.97 24.72 -18.46
CA GLN A 178 -17.00 23.75 -18.99
C GLN A 178 -16.11 23.23 -17.87
N VAL A 179 -15.50 22.04 -18.09
CA VAL A 179 -14.49 21.49 -17.18
C VAL A 179 -13.27 22.42 -17.15
N PRO A 180 -12.87 22.93 -15.98
CA PRO A 180 -11.78 23.87 -15.86
C PRO A 180 -10.42 23.19 -16.11
N LYS A 181 -9.51 23.92 -16.77
CA LYS A 181 -8.13 23.50 -17.08
C LYS A 181 -7.09 24.32 -16.33
N THR A 182 -7.46 25.47 -15.82
CA THR A 182 -6.59 26.39 -15.08
C THR A 182 -7.18 26.70 -13.70
N LEU A 183 -6.35 27.18 -12.75
CA LEU A 183 -6.82 27.60 -11.43
C LEU A 183 -7.84 28.75 -11.52
N ASP A 184 -7.68 29.67 -12.45
CA ASP A 184 -8.59 30.80 -12.63
C ASP A 184 -9.96 30.34 -13.15
N GLU A 185 -9.95 29.41 -14.13
CA GLU A 185 -11.17 28.75 -14.61
C GLU A 185 -11.83 27.95 -13.49
N PHE A 186 -11.05 27.21 -12.70
CA PHE A 186 -11.54 26.43 -11.57
C PHE A 186 -12.26 27.30 -10.53
N THR A 187 -11.64 28.41 -10.14
CA THR A 187 -12.24 29.37 -9.22
C THR A 187 -13.53 29.97 -9.82
N THR A 188 -13.52 30.29 -11.12
CA THR A 188 -14.69 30.83 -11.83
C THR A 188 -15.84 29.81 -11.85
N VAL A 189 -15.53 28.53 -12.12
CA VAL A 189 -16.54 27.46 -12.08
C VAL A 189 -17.11 27.28 -10.67
N LEU A 190 -16.28 27.29 -9.63
CA LEU A 190 -16.77 27.17 -8.24
C LEU A 190 -17.71 28.34 -7.87
N ARG A 191 -17.39 29.58 -8.24
CA ARG A 191 -18.24 30.75 -8.02
C ARG A 191 -19.56 30.66 -8.79
N ALA A 192 -19.51 30.21 -10.03
CA ALA A 192 -20.69 30.00 -10.85
C ALA A 192 -21.60 28.91 -10.28
N LEU A 193 -21.03 27.78 -9.86
CA LEU A 193 -21.77 26.70 -9.20
C LEU A 193 -22.44 27.16 -7.90
N LYS A 194 -21.74 27.90 -7.05
CA LYS A 194 -22.33 28.50 -5.84
C LYS A 194 -23.49 29.40 -6.13
N LYS A 195 -23.38 30.21 -7.18
CA LYS A 195 -24.45 31.14 -7.60
C LYS A 195 -25.65 30.36 -8.19
N PHE A 196 -25.39 29.36 -9.03
CA PHE A 196 -26.43 28.61 -9.73
C PHE A 196 -27.14 27.62 -8.80
N TYR A 197 -26.37 26.98 -7.88
CA TYR A 197 -26.86 26.01 -6.90
C TYR A 197 -26.56 26.46 -5.47
N PRO A 198 -27.25 27.48 -4.93
CA PRO A 198 -26.91 28.10 -3.64
C PRO A 198 -27.03 27.17 -2.44
N ASN A 199 -27.75 26.04 -2.59
CA ASN A 199 -27.94 25.02 -1.55
C ASN A 199 -26.96 23.84 -1.67
N LEU A 200 -26.12 23.83 -2.70
CA LEU A 200 -25.09 22.79 -2.86
C LEU A 200 -23.73 23.31 -2.46
N ILE A 201 -22.90 22.40 -1.99
CA ILE A 201 -21.48 22.64 -1.72
C ILE A 201 -20.74 22.53 -3.05
N PRO A 202 -20.07 23.60 -3.55
CA PRO A 202 -19.36 23.51 -4.82
C PRO A 202 -18.28 22.42 -4.81
N MET A 203 -17.48 22.35 -3.72
CA MET A 203 -16.45 21.34 -3.53
C MET A 203 -16.38 20.91 -2.07
N THR A 204 -16.52 19.61 -1.79
CA THR A 204 -16.24 19.01 -0.49
C THR A 204 -14.88 18.33 -0.49
N GLY A 205 -14.41 17.87 0.65
CA GLY A 205 -13.19 17.08 0.79
C GLY A 205 -12.84 16.84 2.26
N PRO A 206 -12.00 15.85 2.54
CA PRO A 206 -11.58 15.51 3.90
C PRO A 206 -10.55 16.52 4.40
N GLY A 207 -10.79 17.07 5.58
CA GLY A 207 -9.85 17.93 6.27
C GLY A 207 -8.88 17.15 7.15
N ARG A 208 -9.30 15.97 7.62
CA ARG A 208 -8.49 15.09 8.46
C ARG A 208 -8.35 13.74 7.77
N ILE A 209 -7.14 13.45 7.34
CA ILE A 209 -6.75 12.11 6.89
C ILE A 209 -5.67 11.64 7.86
N ASP A 210 -5.93 10.53 8.54
CA ASP A 210 -5.00 9.95 9.48
C ASP A 210 -3.62 9.78 8.85
N GLN A 211 -2.60 10.38 9.49
CA GLN A 211 -1.18 10.28 9.12
C GLN A 211 -0.76 10.87 7.76
N GLN A 212 -1.57 11.73 7.15
CA GLN A 212 -1.24 12.43 5.91
C GLN A 212 -1.30 13.95 6.11
N MET A 213 -0.71 14.70 5.16
CA MET A 213 -0.82 16.16 5.16
C MET A 213 -2.29 16.58 5.20
N TYR A 214 -2.63 17.54 6.03
CA TYR A 214 -3.99 18.05 6.20
C TYR A 214 -4.70 18.42 4.89
N LEU A 215 -3.97 19.05 3.95
CA LEU A 215 -4.47 19.42 2.64
C LEU A 215 -4.21 18.35 1.55
N ASN A 216 -3.81 17.14 1.94
CA ASN A 216 -3.30 16.12 1.03
C ASN A 216 -4.29 15.70 -0.06
N SER A 217 -5.58 15.67 0.22
CA SER A 217 -6.59 15.28 -0.78
C SER A 217 -6.67 16.22 -1.99
N PHE A 218 -6.25 17.49 -1.85
CA PHE A 218 -6.21 18.45 -2.94
C PHE A 218 -4.81 18.68 -3.51
N VAL A 219 -3.77 18.24 -2.81
CA VAL A 219 -2.37 18.36 -3.29
C VAL A 219 -2.17 17.71 -4.65
N PRO A 220 -2.69 16.51 -4.94
CA PRO A 220 -2.43 15.88 -6.23
C PRO A 220 -2.89 16.70 -7.43
N VAL A 221 -3.96 17.50 -7.30
CA VAL A 221 -4.54 18.29 -8.39
C VAL A 221 -4.28 19.78 -8.22
N ILE A 222 -4.74 20.38 -7.11
CA ILE A 222 -4.64 21.81 -6.88
C ILE A 222 -3.22 22.21 -6.48
N GLY A 223 -2.61 21.46 -5.57
CA GLY A 223 -1.22 21.71 -5.12
C GLY A 223 -0.22 21.59 -6.27
N GLY A 224 -0.48 20.71 -7.23
CA GLY A 224 0.34 20.56 -8.45
C GLY A 224 0.47 21.87 -9.26
N ALA A 225 -0.59 22.68 -9.29
CA ALA A 225 -0.57 24.01 -9.93
C ALA A 225 0.37 24.99 -9.23
N PHE A 226 0.72 24.72 -7.97
CA PHE A 226 1.70 25.46 -7.15
C PHE A 226 3.05 24.76 -7.04
N GLY A 227 3.27 23.69 -7.82
CA GLY A 227 4.52 22.91 -7.79
C GLY A 227 4.66 22.01 -6.56
N ILE A 228 3.57 21.73 -5.84
CA ILE A 228 3.54 20.82 -4.68
C ILE A 228 2.96 19.49 -5.14
N TYR A 229 3.84 18.52 -5.33
CA TYR A 229 3.44 17.17 -5.79
C TYR A 229 3.53 16.14 -4.67
N ASN A 230 4.62 16.19 -3.90
CA ASN A 230 5.00 15.19 -2.90
C ASN A 230 5.39 15.87 -1.59
N GLU A 231 5.56 15.08 -0.54
CA GLU A 231 6.11 15.58 0.73
C GLU A 231 7.56 16.10 0.55
N TRP A 232 8.34 15.36 -0.24
CA TRP A 232 9.68 15.72 -0.65
C TRP A 232 9.76 15.79 -2.17
N THR A 233 10.29 16.86 -2.70
CA THR A 233 10.45 17.06 -4.14
C THR A 233 11.94 17.23 -4.48
N ASP A 234 12.42 16.53 -5.52
CA ASP A 234 13.75 16.79 -6.09
C ASP A 234 13.74 18.14 -6.77
N VAL A 235 14.48 19.08 -6.22
CA VAL A 235 14.75 20.41 -6.80
C VAL A 235 16.27 20.48 -7.06
N ASP A 236 16.65 20.40 -8.34
CA ASP A 236 18.04 20.47 -8.78
C ASP A 236 19.00 19.44 -8.12
N GLY A 237 18.49 18.26 -7.76
CA GLY A 237 19.25 17.18 -7.13
C GLY A 237 19.28 17.18 -5.61
N GLU A 238 18.50 18.06 -4.99
CA GLU A 238 18.28 18.08 -3.56
C GLU A 238 16.80 17.89 -3.21
N LEU A 239 16.52 17.10 -2.17
CA LEU A 239 15.16 16.93 -1.65
C LEU A 239 14.77 18.15 -0.83
N VAL A 240 13.69 18.80 -1.25
CA VAL A 240 13.07 19.92 -0.52
C VAL A 240 11.73 19.46 0.04
N HIS A 241 11.54 19.61 1.35
CA HIS A 241 10.24 19.32 1.98
C HIS A 241 9.23 20.42 1.63
N TYR A 242 7.95 20.05 1.40
CA TYR A 242 6.89 20.98 0.94
C TYR A 242 6.77 22.25 1.80
N VAL A 243 7.00 22.14 3.11
CA VAL A 243 6.99 23.30 4.04
C VAL A 243 7.99 24.39 3.63
N ASN A 244 9.08 24.01 2.98
CA ASN A 244 10.13 24.94 2.53
C ASN A 244 9.97 25.35 1.07
N MET A 245 8.94 24.87 0.37
CA MET A 245 8.64 25.26 -1.00
C MET A 245 7.76 26.51 -1.04
N PRO A 246 8.15 27.54 -1.81
CA PRO A 246 7.34 28.79 -1.91
C PRO A 246 5.89 28.53 -2.31
N GLY A 247 5.67 27.53 -3.17
CA GLY A 247 4.35 27.16 -3.64
C GLY A 247 3.39 26.68 -2.56
N PHE A 248 3.88 26.16 -1.43
CA PHE A 248 2.98 25.68 -0.37
C PHE A 248 2.27 26.83 0.36
N LYS A 249 2.98 27.92 0.62
CA LYS A 249 2.36 29.15 1.19
C LYS A 249 1.31 29.73 0.23
N GLU A 250 1.62 29.74 -1.07
CA GLU A 250 0.69 30.22 -2.11
C GLU A 250 -0.55 29.31 -2.20
N TYR A 251 -0.34 27.97 -2.18
CA TYR A 251 -1.40 26.99 -2.13
C TYR A 251 -2.31 27.16 -0.90
N LEU A 252 -1.73 27.32 0.29
CA LEU A 252 -2.49 27.54 1.53
C LEU A 252 -3.30 28.85 1.46
N ALA A 253 -2.71 29.91 0.91
CA ALA A 253 -3.41 31.20 0.71
C ALA A 253 -4.59 31.06 -0.27
N TYR A 254 -4.39 30.33 -1.37
CA TYR A 254 -5.42 30.03 -2.35
C TYR A 254 -6.59 29.25 -1.73
N MET A 255 -6.30 28.13 -1.03
CA MET A 255 -7.32 27.32 -0.38
C MET A 255 -8.07 28.10 0.71
N THR A 256 -7.36 28.95 1.47
CA THR A 256 -7.97 29.85 2.45
C THR A 256 -8.92 30.86 1.78
N GLY A 257 -8.57 31.36 0.59
CA GLY A 257 -9.43 32.20 -0.22
C GLY A 257 -10.73 31.51 -0.62
N LEU A 258 -10.62 30.29 -1.15
CA LEU A 258 -11.78 29.46 -1.51
C LEU A 258 -12.69 29.19 -0.30
N TYR A 259 -12.10 28.89 0.86
CA TYR A 259 -12.84 28.63 2.10
C TYR A 259 -13.58 29.87 2.58
N LYS A 260 -12.93 31.07 2.61
CA LYS A 260 -13.54 32.34 3.01
C LYS A 260 -14.69 32.77 2.09
N GLU A 261 -14.58 32.49 0.80
CA GLU A 261 -15.65 32.70 -0.16
C GLU A 261 -16.79 31.67 -0.04
N GLY A 262 -16.62 30.62 0.77
CA GLY A 262 -17.57 29.51 0.88
C GLY A 262 -17.69 28.70 -0.42
N LEU A 263 -16.60 28.58 -1.17
CA LEU A 263 -16.50 27.79 -2.39
C LEU A 263 -16.12 26.34 -2.10
N VAL A 264 -15.57 26.08 -0.91
CA VAL A 264 -15.33 24.75 -0.35
C VAL A 264 -16.18 24.54 0.90
N ASP A 265 -16.38 23.29 1.24
CA ASP A 265 -17.20 22.85 2.36
C ASP A 265 -16.78 23.53 3.68
N VAL A 266 -17.73 24.14 4.36
CA VAL A 266 -17.49 24.80 5.66
C VAL A 266 -17.04 23.80 6.74
N ASP A 267 -17.48 22.54 6.64
CA ASP A 267 -17.11 21.46 7.55
C ASP A 267 -15.77 20.82 7.18
N TRP A 268 -15.10 21.29 6.13
CA TRP A 268 -13.83 20.70 5.70
C TRP A 268 -12.82 20.46 6.83
N PRO A 269 -12.61 21.38 7.78
CA PRO A 269 -11.67 21.16 8.90
C PRO A 269 -11.92 19.90 9.73
N VAL A 270 -13.14 19.40 9.73
CA VAL A 270 -13.58 18.24 10.54
C VAL A 270 -14.06 17.06 9.70
N ASN A 271 -14.19 17.22 8.39
CA ASN A 271 -14.61 16.15 7.50
C ASN A 271 -13.60 14.97 7.51
N THR A 272 -14.14 13.77 7.53
CA THR A 272 -13.44 12.54 7.22
C THR A 272 -13.65 12.14 5.75
N LEU A 273 -12.88 11.18 5.25
CA LEU A 273 -13.14 10.60 3.91
C LEU A 273 -14.58 10.11 3.77
N ALA A 274 -15.11 9.44 4.80
CA ALA A 274 -16.47 8.92 4.77
C ALA A 274 -17.51 10.05 4.71
N SER A 275 -17.36 11.12 5.50
CA SER A 275 -18.34 12.22 5.53
C SER A 275 -18.33 13.05 4.25
N CYS A 276 -17.18 13.30 3.62
CA CYS A 276 -17.16 14.02 2.34
C CYS A 276 -17.72 13.16 1.21
N ASN A 277 -17.36 11.87 1.16
CA ASN A 277 -17.93 10.97 0.18
C ASN A 277 -19.46 10.84 0.32
N GLU A 278 -20.00 10.77 1.55
CA GLU A 278 -21.44 10.80 1.79
C GLU A 278 -22.08 12.09 1.24
N LYS A 279 -21.47 13.27 1.46
CA LYS A 279 -21.96 14.53 0.90
C LYS A 279 -22.00 14.50 -0.63
N PHE A 280 -20.99 13.90 -1.27
CA PHE A 280 -20.92 13.78 -2.71
C PHE A 280 -21.97 12.80 -3.25
N VAL A 281 -22.01 11.57 -2.76
CA VAL A 281 -22.94 10.55 -3.27
C VAL A 281 -24.40 10.81 -2.93
N SER A 282 -24.70 11.57 -1.86
CA SER A 282 -26.06 12.05 -1.56
C SER A 282 -26.45 13.29 -2.38
N GLY A 283 -25.57 13.83 -3.22
CA GLY A 283 -25.84 15.00 -4.08
C GLY A 283 -25.77 16.34 -3.36
N LYS A 284 -25.27 16.41 -2.13
CA LYS A 284 -25.07 17.67 -1.39
C LYS A 284 -23.85 18.44 -1.89
N ALA A 285 -22.85 17.77 -2.48
CA ALA A 285 -21.67 18.37 -3.06
C ALA A 285 -21.57 18.10 -4.57
N VAL A 286 -21.03 19.09 -5.32
CA VAL A 286 -20.83 19.00 -6.77
C VAL A 286 -19.50 18.37 -7.13
N MET A 287 -18.47 18.60 -6.32
CA MET A 287 -17.11 18.06 -6.50
C MET A 287 -16.61 17.41 -5.23
N ASP A 288 -15.81 16.35 -5.40
CA ASP A 288 -15.12 15.64 -4.31
C ASP A 288 -13.73 15.15 -4.78
N PRO A 289 -12.69 15.16 -3.92
CA PRO A 289 -11.45 14.43 -4.18
C PRO A 289 -11.74 12.96 -4.41
N TYR A 290 -11.13 12.37 -5.43
CA TYR A 290 -11.58 11.11 -5.98
C TYR A 290 -10.41 10.16 -6.22
N HIS A 291 -10.59 8.91 -5.86
CA HIS A 291 -9.65 7.85 -6.16
C HIS A 291 -10.31 6.85 -7.12
N TYR A 292 -9.61 6.42 -8.18
CA TYR A 292 -10.20 5.54 -9.20
C TYR A 292 -10.74 4.20 -8.64
N ASN A 293 -10.25 3.72 -7.49
CA ASN A 293 -10.80 2.53 -6.83
C ASN A 293 -12.23 2.72 -6.30
N ASP A 294 -12.63 3.97 -6.06
CA ASP A 294 -13.97 4.30 -5.52
C ASP A 294 -15.01 4.49 -6.64
N ALA A 295 -14.57 4.42 -7.91
CA ALA A 295 -15.39 4.76 -9.08
C ALA A 295 -16.74 4.01 -9.11
N THR A 296 -16.69 2.70 -8.94
CA THR A 296 -17.91 1.86 -9.01
C THR A 296 -18.84 2.13 -7.85
N ALA A 297 -18.32 2.16 -6.62
CA ALA A 297 -19.14 2.37 -5.43
C ALA A 297 -19.83 3.75 -5.47
N ASN A 298 -19.07 4.79 -5.78
CA ASN A 298 -19.57 6.16 -5.82
C ASN A 298 -20.56 6.37 -6.97
N LEU A 299 -20.24 5.87 -8.18
CA LEU A 299 -21.15 6.02 -9.32
C LEU A 299 -22.44 5.21 -9.12
N THR A 300 -22.36 4.02 -8.51
CA THR A 300 -23.53 3.21 -8.19
C THR A 300 -24.44 3.92 -7.18
N ALA A 301 -23.85 4.48 -6.11
CA ALA A 301 -24.59 5.24 -5.11
C ALA A 301 -25.23 6.51 -5.70
N LEU A 302 -24.50 7.24 -6.54
CA LEU A 302 -25.00 8.42 -7.24
C LEU A 302 -26.14 8.06 -8.18
N LYS A 303 -26.02 7.02 -9.00
CA LYS A 303 -27.07 6.59 -9.93
C LYS A 303 -28.34 6.13 -9.24
N GLY A 304 -28.22 5.57 -8.03
CA GLY A 304 -29.38 5.24 -7.20
C GLY A 304 -30.22 6.47 -6.82
N ASN A 305 -29.58 7.61 -6.61
CA ASN A 305 -30.23 8.87 -6.27
C ASN A 305 -30.50 9.76 -7.50
N PHE A 306 -29.64 9.69 -8.50
CA PHE A 306 -29.66 10.54 -9.71
C PHE A 306 -29.37 9.66 -10.93
N PRO A 307 -30.40 9.02 -11.55
CA PRO A 307 -30.20 8.05 -12.66
C PRO A 307 -29.41 8.62 -13.84
N GLU A 308 -29.55 9.92 -14.14
CA GLU A 308 -28.90 10.62 -15.24
C GLU A 308 -27.54 11.23 -14.87
N VAL A 309 -26.94 10.83 -13.72
CA VAL A 309 -25.66 11.38 -13.29
C VAL A 309 -24.54 11.01 -14.25
N GLU A 310 -23.75 12.00 -14.60
CA GLU A 310 -22.50 11.85 -15.32
C GLU A 310 -21.35 12.48 -14.49
N LEU A 311 -20.21 11.79 -14.48
CA LEU A 311 -18.99 12.30 -13.85
C LEU A 311 -17.96 12.63 -14.90
N VAL A 312 -17.17 13.66 -14.59
CA VAL A 312 -15.94 14.03 -15.29
C VAL A 312 -14.87 14.34 -14.25
N TYR A 313 -13.61 14.21 -14.65
CA TYR A 313 -12.49 14.28 -13.71
C TYR A 313 -11.55 15.43 -14.08
N ILE A 314 -11.08 16.15 -13.04
CA ILE A 314 -9.95 17.08 -13.15
C ILE A 314 -8.72 16.29 -12.66
N ASN A 315 -7.78 16.02 -13.56
CA ASN A 315 -6.58 15.26 -13.27
C ASN A 315 -5.38 16.16 -12.97
N SER A 316 -5.37 17.39 -13.52
CA SER A 316 -4.40 18.44 -13.22
C SER A 316 -5.00 19.82 -13.53
N LEU A 317 -4.42 20.87 -12.98
CA LEU A 317 -4.77 22.26 -13.25
C LEU A 317 -3.51 23.06 -13.57
N GLN A 318 -3.55 23.84 -14.67
CA GLN A 318 -2.49 24.80 -14.95
C GLN A 318 -2.55 25.96 -13.97
N GLY A 319 -1.46 26.25 -13.29
CA GLY A 319 -1.34 27.34 -12.33
C GLY A 319 -0.04 28.11 -12.47
N PRO A 320 0.28 28.97 -11.48
CA PRO A 320 1.44 29.87 -11.53
C PRO A 320 2.80 29.14 -11.59
N ARG A 321 2.83 27.87 -11.16
CA ARG A 321 4.06 27.05 -11.14
C ARG A 321 3.98 25.83 -12.07
N GLY A 322 3.11 25.86 -13.05
CA GLY A 322 2.90 24.79 -14.02
C GLY A 322 1.65 23.96 -13.75
N ALA A 323 1.62 22.78 -14.35
CA ALA A 323 0.65 21.73 -14.08
C ALA A 323 1.41 20.47 -13.71
N GLY A 324 0.87 19.72 -12.76
CA GLY A 324 1.50 18.45 -12.41
C GLY A 324 0.67 17.66 -11.41
N VAL A 325 0.93 16.37 -11.38
CA VAL A 325 0.24 15.44 -10.48
C VAL A 325 1.21 14.42 -9.93
N ARG A 326 0.97 14.01 -8.70
CA ARG A 326 1.74 12.97 -8.03
C ARG A 326 1.57 11.63 -8.70
N ILE A 327 2.69 10.96 -8.98
CA ILE A 327 2.73 9.54 -9.34
C ILE A 327 3.21 8.75 -8.14
N GLU A 328 2.42 7.77 -7.74
CA GLU A 328 2.81 6.84 -6.69
C GLU A 328 3.63 5.68 -7.25
N ARG A 329 4.84 5.51 -6.73
CA ARG A 329 5.65 4.31 -6.84
C ARG A 329 6.36 4.09 -5.52
N LYS A 330 5.94 3.08 -4.77
CA LYS A 330 6.39 2.90 -3.38
C LYS A 330 6.29 1.44 -2.94
N ILE A 331 6.87 1.14 -1.80
CA ILE A 331 6.59 -0.09 -1.08
C ILE A 331 5.27 0.10 -0.29
N ASN A 332 4.29 -0.75 -0.58
CA ASN A 332 3.00 -0.73 0.11
C ASN A 332 3.07 -1.44 1.46
N TYR A 333 3.76 -2.58 1.50
CA TYR A 333 3.89 -3.40 2.70
C TYR A 333 5.28 -4.01 2.81
N PHE A 334 5.66 -4.33 4.03
CA PHE A 334 6.82 -5.13 4.38
C PHE A 334 6.36 -6.43 5.02
N ILE A 335 6.77 -7.55 4.46
CA ILE A 335 6.44 -8.89 4.97
C ILE A 335 7.61 -9.35 5.82
N CYS A 336 7.38 -9.40 7.12
CA CYS A 336 8.42 -9.58 8.13
C CYS A 336 8.23 -10.88 8.90
N VAL A 337 9.32 -11.38 9.47
CA VAL A 337 9.30 -12.48 10.44
C VAL A 337 9.60 -11.89 11.83
N PRO A 338 8.72 -12.06 12.83
CA PRO A 338 9.01 -11.62 14.20
C PRO A 338 10.24 -12.34 14.76
N LYS A 339 10.99 -11.65 15.61
CA LYS A 339 12.19 -12.22 16.22
C LYS A 339 11.90 -13.48 17.04
N SER A 340 10.71 -13.60 17.59
CA SER A 340 10.25 -14.76 18.38
C SER A 340 9.88 -15.98 17.56
N SER A 341 9.62 -15.87 16.25
CA SER A 341 9.20 -17.02 15.44
C SER A 341 10.36 -18.01 15.24
N PRO A 342 10.13 -19.31 15.48
CA PRO A 342 11.09 -20.37 15.14
C PRO A 342 11.05 -20.74 13.66
N ASN A 343 10.07 -20.25 12.89
CA ASN A 343 9.71 -20.72 11.56
C ASN A 343 10.21 -19.83 10.41
N ALA A 344 11.28 -19.03 10.62
CA ALA A 344 11.76 -18.08 9.60
C ALA A 344 12.07 -18.73 8.24
N GLU A 345 12.72 -19.89 8.23
CA GLU A 345 13.00 -20.61 6.99
C GLU A 345 11.72 -21.07 6.29
N HIS A 346 10.74 -21.58 7.04
CA HIS A 346 9.44 -21.98 6.51
C HIS A 346 8.63 -20.80 5.99
N ALA A 347 8.67 -19.66 6.69
CA ALA A 347 8.04 -18.41 6.23
C ALA A 347 8.60 -17.95 4.89
N ILE A 348 9.93 -17.98 4.72
CA ILE A 348 10.57 -17.63 3.44
C ILE A 348 10.23 -18.64 2.35
N LYS A 349 10.30 -19.95 2.61
CA LYS A 349 9.91 -20.99 1.64
C LYS A 349 8.45 -20.85 1.21
N PHE A 350 7.56 -20.56 2.15
CA PHE A 350 6.15 -20.30 1.86
C PHE A 350 5.98 -19.14 0.88
N MET A 351 6.62 -17.98 1.16
CA MET A 351 6.59 -16.80 0.29
C MET A 351 7.26 -17.07 -1.07
N ASP A 352 8.37 -17.80 -1.10
CA ASP A 352 9.10 -18.14 -2.32
C ASP A 352 8.24 -19.00 -3.27
N LYS A 353 7.57 -20.04 -2.74
CA LYS A 353 6.64 -20.88 -3.49
C LYS A 353 5.45 -20.11 -4.05
N MET A 354 4.92 -19.11 -3.32
CA MET A 354 3.84 -18.27 -3.83
C MET A 354 4.25 -17.45 -5.05
N LEU A 355 5.54 -17.16 -5.22
CA LEU A 355 6.08 -16.34 -6.31
C LEU A 355 6.67 -17.14 -7.47
N GLU A 356 6.77 -18.48 -7.36
CA GLU A 356 7.00 -19.31 -8.54
C GLU A 356 5.95 -18.98 -9.60
N TYR A 357 6.38 -18.79 -10.86
CA TYR A 357 5.54 -18.09 -11.87
C TYR A 357 4.13 -18.69 -12.04
N GLU A 358 4.04 -20.01 -12.18
CA GLU A 358 2.74 -20.70 -12.37
C GLU A 358 1.85 -20.54 -11.13
N ASN A 359 2.43 -20.65 -9.94
CA ASN A 359 1.75 -20.42 -8.69
C ASN A 359 1.27 -18.99 -8.57
N PHE A 360 2.14 -18.03 -8.89
CA PHE A 360 1.83 -16.61 -8.76
C PHE A 360 0.71 -16.16 -9.72
N GLU A 361 0.75 -16.59 -11.00
CA GLU A 361 -0.32 -16.31 -11.96
C GLU A 361 -1.65 -16.94 -11.46
N PHE A 362 -1.62 -18.20 -11.02
CA PHE A 362 -2.80 -18.88 -10.51
C PHE A 362 -3.35 -18.22 -9.22
N LEU A 363 -2.50 -17.88 -8.26
CA LEU A 363 -2.91 -17.21 -7.03
C LEU A 363 -3.48 -15.80 -7.29
N THR A 364 -2.97 -15.12 -8.32
CA THR A 364 -3.37 -13.74 -8.64
C THR A 364 -4.63 -13.68 -9.51
N LEU A 365 -4.67 -14.45 -10.59
CA LEU A 365 -5.70 -14.39 -11.63
C LEU A 365 -6.61 -15.63 -11.69
N GLY A 366 -6.14 -16.77 -11.17
CA GLY A 366 -6.84 -18.05 -11.27
C GLY A 366 -6.42 -18.84 -12.50
N GLN A 367 -7.32 -19.67 -13.02
CA GLN A 367 -7.10 -20.57 -14.15
C GLN A 367 -7.46 -19.87 -15.46
N GLU A 368 -6.56 -19.93 -16.45
CA GLU A 368 -6.84 -19.47 -17.81
C GLU A 368 -7.99 -20.25 -18.43
N GLY A 369 -8.86 -19.57 -19.17
CA GLY A 369 -10.09 -20.11 -19.74
C GLY A 369 -11.26 -20.24 -18.76
N VAL A 370 -11.02 -20.09 -17.44
CA VAL A 370 -12.05 -20.08 -16.40
C VAL A 370 -12.20 -18.68 -15.80
N HIS A 371 -11.12 -18.11 -15.29
CA HIS A 371 -11.13 -16.83 -14.59
C HIS A 371 -10.66 -15.68 -15.48
N PHE A 372 -9.81 -15.94 -16.47
CA PHE A 372 -9.30 -14.97 -17.40
C PHE A 372 -8.94 -15.59 -18.74
N THR A 373 -8.82 -14.74 -19.77
CA THR A 373 -8.17 -15.07 -21.05
C THR A 373 -6.89 -14.25 -21.19
N LYS A 374 -5.93 -14.75 -21.99
CA LYS A 374 -4.62 -14.16 -22.16
C LYS A 374 -4.25 -13.99 -23.63
N GLN A 375 -3.80 -12.80 -24.01
CA GLN A 375 -3.21 -12.52 -25.33
C GLN A 375 -1.89 -11.76 -25.13
N GLY A 376 -0.77 -12.48 -25.21
CA GLY A 376 0.54 -11.90 -24.85
C GLY A 376 0.59 -11.49 -23.39
N THR A 377 0.79 -10.20 -23.11
CA THR A 377 0.75 -9.62 -21.75
C THR A 377 -0.60 -9.04 -21.37
N ASP A 378 -1.60 -9.15 -22.24
CA ASP A 378 -2.94 -8.65 -21.97
C ASP A 378 -3.82 -9.75 -21.37
N PHE A 379 -4.27 -9.50 -20.14
CA PHE A 379 -5.13 -10.38 -19.36
C PHE A 379 -6.52 -9.78 -19.27
N GLU A 380 -7.53 -10.55 -19.69
CA GLU A 380 -8.95 -10.15 -19.68
C GLU A 380 -9.73 -11.01 -18.70
N PRO A 381 -10.32 -10.44 -17.61
CA PRO A 381 -11.04 -11.23 -16.61
C PRO A 381 -12.36 -11.75 -17.18
N ILE A 382 -12.69 -13.01 -16.93
CA ILE A 382 -13.98 -13.63 -17.26
C ILE A 382 -14.96 -13.37 -16.11
N MET A 383 -15.99 -12.58 -16.39
CA MET A 383 -16.97 -12.19 -15.41
C MET A 383 -18.22 -13.11 -15.46
N PRO A 384 -18.94 -13.39 -14.36
CA PRO A 384 -18.71 -12.88 -12.99
C PRO A 384 -17.73 -13.72 -12.14
N ILE A 385 -17.25 -14.87 -12.65
CA ILE A 385 -16.47 -15.86 -11.88
C ILE A 385 -15.20 -15.26 -11.28
N PHE A 386 -14.51 -14.36 -12.01
CA PHE A 386 -13.34 -13.67 -11.52
C PHE A 386 -13.63 -12.90 -10.22
N ASN A 387 -14.73 -12.16 -10.15
CA ASN A 387 -15.11 -11.42 -8.95
C ASN A 387 -15.55 -12.35 -7.80
N GLN A 388 -16.24 -13.43 -8.11
CA GLN A 388 -16.73 -14.36 -7.09
C GLN A 388 -15.60 -15.08 -6.37
N GLU A 389 -14.54 -15.44 -7.11
CA GLU A 389 -13.49 -16.29 -6.57
C GLU A 389 -12.13 -15.58 -6.38
N ARG A 390 -11.84 -14.48 -7.11
CA ARG A 390 -10.54 -13.82 -7.13
C ARG A 390 -10.53 -12.41 -6.58
N PHE A 391 -11.66 -11.88 -6.11
CA PHE A 391 -11.76 -10.51 -5.61
C PHE A 391 -10.72 -10.21 -4.53
N TRP A 392 -10.55 -11.11 -3.57
CA TRP A 392 -9.65 -10.93 -2.42
C TRP A 392 -8.25 -11.50 -2.61
N SER A 393 -7.88 -12.05 -3.77
CA SER A 393 -6.56 -12.68 -3.98
C SER A 393 -5.39 -11.76 -3.60
N TYR A 394 -5.47 -10.45 -3.90
CA TYR A 394 -4.42 -9.48 -3.58
C TYR A 394 -4.11 -9.35 -2.07
N TRP A 395 -5.11 -9.60 -1.22
CA TRP A 395 -4.94 -9.51 0.23
C TRP A 395 -3.94 -10.54 0.74
N TYR A 396 -3.95 -11.72 0.13
CA TYR A 396 -3.11 -12.85 0.51
C TYR A 396 -1.68 -12.78 -0.03
N LEU A 397 -1.38 -11.92 -1.00
CA LEU A 397 -0.04 -11.83 -1.58
C LEU A 397 0.98 -11.40 -0.51
N MET A 398 2.06 -12.16 -0.39
CA MET A 398 3.19 -11.92 0.52
C MET A 398 4.46 -11.51 -0.23
N GLY A 399 4.32 -10.96 -1.39
CA GLY A 399 5.27 -10.46 -2.36
C GLY A 399 4.62 -10.39 -3.72
N ILE A 400 5.29 -9.81 -4.69
CA ILE A 400 4.85 -9.78 -6.10
C ILE A 400 6.04 -10.02 -7.04
N ASP A 401 5.77 -10.60 -8.19
CA ASP A 401 6.69 -10.54 -9.33
C ASP A 401 6.64 -9.13 -9.93
N GLU A 402 7.59 -8.28 -9.60
CA GLU A 402 7.61 -6.86 -10.00
C GLU A 402 7.85 -6.65 -11.51
N TYR A 403 8.13 -7.71 -12.27
CA TYR A 403 8.27 -7.66 -13.71
C TYR A 403 6.97 -8.01 -14.45
N LYS A 404 6.16 -8.91 -13.90
CA LYS A 404 4.97 -9.47 -14.55
C LYS A 404 3.65 -8.99 -13.93
N TYR A 405 3.65 -8.72 -12.64
CA TYR A 405 2.43 -8.31 -11.93
C TYR A 405 1.77 -7.03 -12.46
N PRO A 406 2.51 -6.02 -12.98
CA PRO A 406 1.87 -4.84 -13.58
C PRO A 406 0.82 -5.16 -14.64
N ASP A 407 1.03 -6.18 -15.47
CA ASP A 407 0.08 -6.60 -16.50
C ASP A 407 -1.08 -7.42 -15.89
N MET A 408 -0.78 -8.34 -14.99
CA MET A 408 -1.79 -9.12 -14.25
C MET A 408 -2.70 -8.21 -13.41
N TRP A 409 -2.13 -7.16 -12.80
CA TRP A 409 -2.89 -6.20 -12.01
C TRP A 409 -3.93 -5.46 -12.85
N LEU A 410 -3.66 -5.15 -14.12
CA LEU A 410 -4.65 -4.52 -15.00
C LEU A 410 -5.91 -5.37 -15.16
N ALA A 411 -5.83 -6.69 -15.21
CA ALA A 411 -7.01 -7.56 -15.23
C ALA A 411 -7.91 -7.33 -14.02
N ARG A 412 -7.31 -7.06 -12.85
CA ARG A 412 -8.06 -6.75 -11.63
C ARG A 412 -8.76 -5.39 -11.68
N ILE A 413 -8.28 -4.45 -12.48
CA ILE A 413 -8.96 -3.17 -12.72
C ILE A 413 -10.04 -3.34 -13.78
N LYS A 414 -9.77 -4.12 -14.84
CA LYS A 414 -10.72 -4.43 -15.92
C LYS A 414 -11.97 -5.21 -15.47
N LYS A 415 -11.91 -5.93 -14.33
CA LYS A 415 -13.05 -6.63 -13.75
C LYS A 415 -14.26 -5.72 -13.50
N ASP A 416 -14.05 -4.41 -13.50
CA ASP A 416 -15.07 -3.39 -13.35
C ASP A 416 -14.91 -2.32 -14.43
N ALA A 417 -15.91 -2.20 -15.30
CA ALA A 417 -15.87 -1.31 -16.46
C ALA A 417 -15.76 0.18 -16.06
N TYR A 418 -16.42 0.59 -14.97
CA TYR A 418 -16.35 1.98 -14.50
C TYR A 418 -14.98 2.28 -13.89
N GLN A 419 -14.46 1.38 -13.06
CA GLN A 419 -13.13 1.52 -12.48
C GLN A 419 -12.06 1.59 -13.58
N TYR A 420 -12.14 0.73 -14.60
CA TYR A 420 -11.18 0.73 -15.69
C TYR A 420 -11.26 1.97 -16.56
N ALA A 421 -12.46 2.43 -16.90
CA ALA A 421 -12.66 3.67 -17.64
C ALA A 421 -12.07 4.88 -16.89
N ASN A 422 -12.36 4.98 -15.58
CA ASN A 422 -11.83 6.03 -14.72
C ASN A 422 -10.30 5.96 -14.60
N PHE A 423 -9.74 4.77 -14.37
CA PHE A 423 -8.29 4.56 -14.34
C PHE A 423 -7.61 5.03 -15.63
N LYS A 424 -8.17 4.68 -16.80
CA LYS A 424 -7.63 5.13 -18.09
C LYS A 424 -7.68 6.64 -18.25
N ASP A 425 -8.78 7.27 -17.86
CA ASP A 425 -8.95 8.72 -17.95
C ASP A 425 -7.92 9.44 -17.06
N ILE A 426 -7.84 9.08 -15.78
CA ILE A 426 -6.89 9.67 -14.83
C ILE A 426 -5.44 9.49 -15.30
N ASN A 427 -5.08 8.32 -15.85
CA ASN A 427 -3.71 8.00 -16.23
C ASN A 427 -3.35 8.38 -17.67
N GLY A 428 -4.27 8.95 -18.45
CA GLY A 428 -4.05 9.30 -19.87
C GLY A 428 -2.89 10.26 -20.11
N ASN A 429 -2.58 11.15 -19.15
CA ASN A 429 -1.52 12.15 -19.24
C ASN A 429 -0.32 11.88 -18.31
N ILE A 430 -0.18 10.66 -17.77
CA ILE A 430 0.85 10.34 -16.78
C ILE A 430 2.28 10.71 -17.24
N ALA A 431 2.61 10.47 -18.49
CA ALA A 431 3.95 10.74 -19.03
C ALA A 431 4.25 12.24 -19.16
N LYS A 432 3.22 13.08 -19.26
CA LYS A 432 3.37 14.53 -19.48
C LYS A 432 3.35 15.32 -18.16
N GLU A 433 2.48 14.93 -17.26
CA GLU A 433 2.16 15.73 -16.07
C GLU A 433 2.55 15.05 -14.77
N GLY A 434 3.03 13.79 -14.85
CA GLY A 434 3.34 13.00 -13.67
C GLY A 434 4.66 13.37 -13.02
N HIS A 435 4.64 13.58 -11.70
CA HIS A 435 5.81 13.78 -10.85
C HIS A 435 5.95 12.64 -9.86
N LEU A 436 7.00 11.84 -10.07
CA LEU A 436 7.24 10.65 -9.26
C LEU A 436 7.63 11.02 -7.84
N ASP A 437 7.05 10.34 -6.87
CA ASP A 437 7.50 10.38 -5.48
C ASP A 437 8.79 9.58 -5.33
N VAL A 438 9.93 10.26 -5.38
CA VAL A 438 11.25 9.64 -5.26
C VAL A 438 11.50 9.05 -3.87
N THR A 439 10.73 9.45 -2.85
CA THR A 439 10.89 8.97 -1.47
C THR A 439 10.12 7.68 -1.17
N GLY A 440 9.33 7.20 -2.12
CA GLY A 440 8.63 5.90 -2.00
C GLY A 440 9.59 4.71 -1.84
N PHE A 441 10.88 4.90 -2.11
CA PHE A 441 11.97 3.94 -1.92
C PHE A 441 12.99 4.39 -0.85
N ALA A 442 12.69 5.38 -0.05
CA ALA A 442 13.56 5.77 1.04
C ALA A 442 13.60 4.68 2.14
N PRO A 443 14.79 4.29 2.62
CA PRO A 443 14.90 3.41 3.77
C PRO A 443 14.40 4.12 5.03
N THR A 444 14.48 3.44 6.16
CA THR A 444 14.22 4.05 7.46
C THR A 444 15.26 5.13 7.74
N VAL A 445 14.89 6.38 7.49
CA VAL A 445 15.69 7.56 7.88
C VAL A 445 15.33 7.91 9.31
N GLU A 446 16.33 7.92 10.21
CA GLU A 446 16.09 8.00 11.65
C GLU A 446 15.45 9.32 12.07
N ALA A 447 15.92 10.44 11.54
CA ALA A 447 15.33 11.75 11.81
C ALA A 447 13.87 11.83 11.36
N VAL A 448 13.51 11.23 10.22
CA VAL A 448 12.13 11.15 9.74
C VAL A 448 11.28 10.31 10.69
N ALA A 449 11.75 9.11 11.06
CA ALA A 449 11.02 8.23 11.98
C ALA A 449 10.74 8.88 13.35
N ASN A 450 11.64 9.74 13.82
CA ASN A 450 11.52 10.39 15.12
C ASN A 450 10.65 11.65 15.10
N ASN A 451 10.63 12.41 14.01
CA ASN A 451 10.08 13.77 14.01
C ASN A 451 8.85 13.94 13.08
N GLN A 452 8.69 13.14 12.03
CA GLN A 452 7.71 13.37 10.99
C GLN A 452 6.27 13.52 11.52
N GLN A 453 5.84 12.64 12.43
CA GLN A 453 4.45 12.66 12.94
C GLN A 453 4.15 13.95 13.73
N SER A 454 5.05 14.35 14.63
CA SER A 454 4.87 15.57 15.42
C SER A 454 4.95 16.82 14.57
N LEU A 455 5.86 16.87 13.60
CA LEU A 455 6.01 18.00 12.68
C LEU A 455 4.85 18.10 11.70
N ARG A 456 4.33 16.99 11.18
CA ARG A 456 3.09 17.00 10.38
C ARG A 456 1.94 17.60 11.17
N LYS A 457 1.72 17.12 12.41
CA LYS A 457 0.67 17.66 13.27
C LYS A 457 0.83 19.16 13.49
N GLN A 458 2.04 19.65 13.73
CA GLN A 458 2.31 21.09 13.88
C GLN A 458 1.91 21.89 12.64
N VAL A 459 2.26 21.40 11.45
CA VAL A 459 1.91 22.05 10.17
C VAL A 459 0.42 21.98 9.92
N ASP A 460 -0.20 20.83 10.15
CA ASP A 460 -1.64 20.64 9.96
C ASP A 460 -2.46 21.56 10.88
N ASP A 461 -2.10 21.66 12.16
CA ASP A 461 -2.75 22.56 13.11
C ASP A 461 -2.61 24.03 12.67
N PHE A 462 -1.45 24.42 12.12
CA PHE A 462 -1.24 25.75 11.56
C PHE A 462 -2.13 25.98 10.33
N CYS A 463 -2.17 25.05 9.38
CA CYS A 463 -3.00 25.15 8.18
C CYS A 463 -4.49 25.29 8.53
N ILE A 464 -4.99 24.53 9.51
CA ILE A 464 -6.36 24.65 10.00
C ILE A 464 -6.62 26.06 10.54
N ARG A 465 -5.76 26.57 11.43
CA ARG A 465 -5.94 27.90 12.01
C ARG A 465 -5.93 29.00 10.96
N VAL A 466 -5.08 28.90 9.94
CA VAL A 466 -5.07 29.84 8.82
C VAL A 466 -6.35 29.73 8.00
N LEU A 467 -6.79 28.52 7.70
CA LEU A 467 -8.00 28.26 6.92
C LEU A 467 -9.24 28.89 7.58
N VAL A 468 -9.44 28.61 8.88
CA VAL A 468 -10.60 29.14 9.63
C VAL A 468 -10.45 30.60 10.09
N GLY A 469 -9.28 31.23 9.83
CA GLY A 469 -9.03 32.64 10.09
C GLY A 469 -8.64 32.99 11.52
N THR A 470 -8.28 32.00 12.36
CA THR A 470 -7.78 32.22 13.73
C THR A 470 -6.26 32.45 13.76
N GLU A 471 -5.57 32.22 12.64
CA GLU A 471 -4.15 32.51 12.43
C GLU A 471 -3.98 33.28 11.11
N SER A 472 -2.94 34.10 11.01
CA SER A 472 -2.60 34.80 9.78
C SER A 472 -1.65 34.01 8.91
N ILE A 473 -1.83 34.02 7.59
CA ILE A 473 -0.85 33.48 6.63
C ILE A 473 0.52 34.19 6.74
N ALA A 474 0.56 35.42 7.27
CA ALA A 474 1.80 36.16 7.53
C ALA A 474 2.72 35.44 8.54
N SER A 475 2.15 34.59 9.43
CA SER A 475 2.90 33.77 10.38
C SER A 475 3.58 32.55 9.76
N TYR A 476 3.42 32.33 8.44
CA TYR A 476 3.96 31.14 7.76
C TYR A 476 5.47 30.98 7.95
N GLU A 477 6.24 32.06 7.80
CA GLU A 477 7.70 32.00 7.91
C GLU A 477 8.15 31.60 9.33
N ALA A 478 7.41 32.07 10.33
CA ALA A 478 7.66 31.69 11.73
C ALA A 478 7.32 30.20 11.96
N MET A 479 6.24 29.70 11.37
CA MET A 479 5.90 28.27 11.41
C MET A 479 6.96 27.41 10.73
N ALA A 480 7.42 27.80 9.53
CA ALA A 480 8.47 27.10 8.80
C ALA A 480 9.81 27.09 9.57
N ALA A 481 10.18 28.21 10.20
CA ALA A 481 11.36 28.28 11.07
C ALA A 481 11.24 27.36 12.30
N ASN A 482 10.07 27.30 12.93
CA ASN A 482 9.80 26.37 14.02
C ASN A 482 9.87 24.90 13.57
N TRP A 483 9.31 24.58 12.40
CA TRP A 483 9.39 23.26 11.79
C TRP A 483 10.86 22.83 11.62
N LYS A 484 11.71 23.72 11.06
CA LYS A 484 13.16 23.47 10.91
C LYS A 484 13.80 23.16 12.25
N LYS A 485 13.63 24.05 13.22
CA LYS A 485 14.22 23.95 14.57
C LYS A 485 13.80 22.68 15.31
N ASN A 486 12.56 22.23 15.14
CA ASN A 486 11.97 21.12 15.89
C ASN A 486 12.28 19.73 15.27
N GLY A 487 13.21 19.65 14.32
CA GLY A 487 13.65 18.40 13.71
C GLY A 487 13.60 18.39 12.17
N GLY A 488 12.99 19.39 11.53
CA GLY A 488 12.90 19.49 10.08
C GLY A 488 14.26 19.59 9.38
N ASP A 489 15.22 20.31 9.98
CA ASP A 489 16.58 20.39 9.46
C ASP A 489 17.32 19.05 9.56
N ALA A 490 17.12 18.30 10.66
CA ALA A 490 17.69 16.95 10.79
C ALA A 490 17.10 16.00 9.76
N MET A 491 15.76 16.03 9.55
CA MET A 491 15.09 15.26 8.51
C MET A 491 15.64 15.61 7.11
N THR A 492 15.77 16.91 6.81
CA THR A 492 16.27 17.38 5.52
C THR A 492 17.70 16.91 5.27
N THR A 493 18.56 16.99 6.29
CA THR A 493 19.95 16.56 6.21
C THR A 493 20.08 15.06 5.92
N GLU A 494 19.39 14.21 6.69
CA GLU A 494 19.48 12.77 6.52
C GLU A 494 18.80 12.30 5.21
N MET A 495 17.66 12.88 4.83
CA MET A 495 17.01 12.58 3.55
C MET A 495 17.90 12.93 2.35
N ASN A 496 18.58 14.07 2.38
CA ASN A 496 19.51 14.46 1.32
C ASN A 496 20.79 13.61 1.30
N ALA A 497 21.29 13.19 2.46
CA ALA A 497 22.43 12.27 2.53
C ALA A 497 22.07 10.92 1.87
N TRP A 498 20.91 10.36 2.20
CA TRP A 498 20.39 9.17 1.53
C TRP A 498 20.20 9.40 0.02
N TYR A 499 19.53 10.49 -0.38
CA TYR A 499 19.17 10.72 -1.78
C TYR A 499 20.41 10.88 -2.67
N LYS A 500 21.42 11.59 -2.21
CA LYS A 500 22.71 11.74 -2.94
C LYS A 500 23.38 10.40 -3.19
N GLU A 501 23.46 9.53 -2.18
CA GLU A 501 24.05 8.20 -2.34
C GLU A 501 23.17 7.29 -3.21
N PHE A 502 21.84 7.39 -3.04
CA PHE A 502 20.86 6.66 -3.86
C PHE A 502 21.00 6.99 -5.34
N VAL A 503 21.03 8.29 -5.71
CA VAL A 503 21.15 8.75 -7.11
C VAL A 503 22.50 8.35 -7.70
N LYS A 504 23.57 8.42 -6.89
CA LYS A 504 24.91 7.99 -7.33
C LYS A 504 24.95 6.49 -7.66
N THR A 505 24.26 5.67 -6.91
CA THR A 505 24.25 4.20 -7.04
C THR A 505 23.28 3.71 -8.11
N ASN A 506 22.07 4.29 -8.16
CA ASN A 506 20.95 3.79 -8.94
C ASN A 506 20.55 4.70 -10.12
N GLY A 507 21.13 5.91 -10.20
CA GLY A 507 20.64 6.96 -11.08
C GLY A 507 19.37 7.64 -10.53
N LYS A 508 18.89 8.65 -11.25
CA LYS A 508 17.57 9.26 -10.92
C LYS A 508 16.46 8.28 -11.23
N ILE A 509 15.49 8.18 -10.32
CA ILE A 509 14.26 7.39 -10.56
C ILE A 509 13.47 8.10 -11.67
N THR A 510 13.18 7.38 -12.75
CA THR A 510 12.29 7.80 -13.82
C THR A 510 11.05 6.92 -13.88
N LEU A 511 10.03 7.37 -14.61
CA LEU A 511 8.82 6.60 -14.88
C LEU A 511 9.10 5.32 -15.67
#